data_b1eb479af03466826287b4ee6ead0ac3
#
_entry.id   b1eb479af03466826287b4ee6ead0ac3
#
_cell.length_a   1.000
_cell.length_b   1.000
_cell.length_c   1.000
_cell.angle_alpha   90.00
_cell.angle_beta   90.00
_cell.angle_gamma   90.00
#
_symmetry.space_group_name_H-M   'P 1'
#
loop_
_entity.id
_entity.type
_entity.pdbx_description
1 polymer ?
#
loop_
_entity_poly.entity_id
_entity_poly.type
_entity_poly.pdbx_seq_one_letter_code
_entity_poly.pdbx_strand_id
1 'polypeptide(L)'
;TVTDGNGEKPEQKVLNNAMGKLLLTVNESLRRGDVYTRYSVSQYIIMLHTLTMENAEMVIERIIKRFYREYPKMAIRLEYATIPIETVI
;
A
#
# COMPACT_ATOMS: atom_id res chain seq x y z
N THR A 1 4.78 0.17 -1.98
CA THR A 1 6.20 0.31 -1.64
C THR A 1 6.44 1.57 -0.83
N VAL A 2 7.18 1.45 0.25
CA VAL A 2 7.61 2.59 1.07
C VAL A 2 9.02 2.98 0.68
N THR A 3 9.21 4.24 0.30
CA THR A 3 10.52 4.79 -0.08
C THR A 3 10.83 6.04 0.74
N ASP A 4 12.05 6.56 0.59
CA ASP A 4 12.51 7.79 1.25
C ASP A 4 12.20 9.07 0.45
N GLY A 5 11.48 8.94 -0.66
CA GLY A 5 11.21 10.05 -1.57
C GLY A 5 12.21 10.17 -2.72
N ASN A 6 13.35 9.51 -2.63
CA ASN A 6 14.37 9.44 -3.68
C ASN A 6 14.41 8.06 -4.35
N GLY A 7 13.40 7.24 -4.10
CA GLY A 7 13.32 5.89 -4.65
C GLY A 7 14.11 4.85 -3.88
N GLU A 8 14.71 5.22 -2.76
CA GLU A 8 15.52 4.32 -1.95
C GLU A 8 14.77 3.87 -0.69
N LYS A 9 15.30 2.84 -0.04
CA LYS A 9 14.76 2.33 1.21
C LYS A 9 15.05 3.31 2.33
N PRO A 10 14.04 3.67 3.15
CA PRO A 10 14.27 4.52 4.32
C PRO A 10 15.14 3.86 5.38
N GLU A 11 15.64 4.65 6.32
CA GLU A 11 16.28 4.12 7.52
C GLU A 11 15.37 3.09 8.20
N GLN A 12 15.97 2.05 8.79
CA GLN A 12 15.24 0.90 9.32
C GLN A 12 14.14 1.27 10.32
N LYS A 13 14.41 2.19 11.24
CA LYS A 13 13.39 2.63 12.22
C LYS A 13 12.22 3.34 11.56
N VAL A 14 12.51 4.22 10.62
CA VAL A 14 11.49 4.94 9.85
C VAL A 14 10.68 3.95 9.03
N LEU A 15 11.34 3.03 8.37
CA LEU A 15 10.69 2.01 7.55
C LEU A 15 9.78 1.12 8.37
N ASN A 16 10.27 0.59 9.50
CA ASN A 16 9.48 -0.28 10.36
C ASN A 16 8.23 0.43 10.91
N ASN A 17 8.39 1.69 11.33
CA ASN A 17 7.27 2.49 11.79
C ASN A 17 6.25 2.73 10.66
N ALA A 18 6.73 3.11 9.48
CA ALA A 18 5.86 3.34 8.33
C ALA A 18 5.13 2.07 7.89
N MET A 19 5.82 0.94 7.86
CA MET A 19 5.20 -0.34 7.50
C MET A 19 4.13 -0.77 8.49
N GLY A 20 4.34 -0.54 9.79
CA GLY A 20 3.34 -0.82 10.82
C GLY A 20 2.11 0.08 10.69
N LYS A 21 2.30 1.37 10.43
CA LYS A 21 1.20 2.32 10.22
C LYS A 21 0.45 2.03 8.93
N LEU A 22 1.17 1.69 7.86
CA LEU A 22 0.57 1.32 6.59
C LEU A 22 -0.29 0.05 6.73
N LEU A 23 0.18 -0.92 7.50
CA LEU A 23 -0.59 -2.12 7.79
C LEU A 23 -1.94 -1.79 8.42
N LEU A 24 -1.96 -0.89 9.40
CA LEU A 24 -3.22 -0.46 10.04
C LEU A 24 -4.15 0.19 9.03
N THR A 25 -3.62 1.09 8.20
CA THR A 25 -4.42 1.79 7.19
C THR A 25 -4.99 0.82 6.16
N VAL A 26 -4.18 -0.10 5.67
CA VAL A 26 -4.60 -1.12 4.71
C VAL A 26 -5.69 -2.00 5.33
N ASN A 27 -5.47 -2.49 6.53
CA ASN A 27 -6.42 -3.38 7.21
C ASN A 27 -7.77 -2.71 7.43
N GLU A 28 -7.79 -1.43 7.77
CA GLU A 28 -9.02 -0.66 7.97
C GLU A 28 -9.73 -0.29 6.67
N SER A 29 -9.02 -0.27 5.55
CA SER A 29 -9.53 0.22 4.27
C SER A 29 -10.00 -0.89 3.34
N LEU A 30 -9.60 -2.12 3.56
CA LEU A 30 -9.97 -3.24 2.70
C LEU A 30 -11.37 -3.74 3.00
N ARG A 31 -12.00 -4.25 1.94
CA ARG A 31 -13.33 -4.84 2.00
C ARG A 31 -13.24 -6.34 2.20
N ARG A 32 -14.38 -6.95 2.52
CA ARG A 32 -14.48 -8.40 2.57
C ARG A 32 -14.14 -9.01 1.20
N GLY A 33 -13.24 -9.96 1.19
CA GLY A 33 -12.74 -10.58 -0.04
C GLY A 33 -11.42 -10.00 -0.53
N ASP A 34 -11.06 -8.79 -0.10
CA ASP A 34 -9.74 -8.23 -0.36
C ASP A 34 -8.73 -8.85 0.59
N VAL A 35 -7.54 -9.12 0.10
CA VAL A 35 -6.47 -9.70 0.91
C VAL A 35 -5.17 -8.95 0.69
N TYR A 36 -4.28 -9.03 1.66
CA TYR A 36 -2.95 -8.44 1.54
C TYR A 36 -1.92 -9.37 2.14
N THR A 37 -0.69 -9.22 1.69
CA THR A 37 0.45 -9.93 2.27
C THR A 37 1.68 -9.04 2.26
N ARG A 38 2.55 -9.24 3.24
CA ARG A 38 3.85 -8.57 3.23
C ARG A 38 4.75 -9.28 2.22
N TYR A 39 5.23 -8.51 1.25
CA TYR A 39 6.08 -9.03 0.19
C TYR A 39 7.57 -8.86 0.49
N SER A 40 7.93 -7.75 1.12
CA SER A 40 9.30 -7.45 1.50
C SER A 40 9.33 -6.53 2.72
N VAL A 41 10.51 -6.12 3.15
CA VAL A 41 10.67 -5.20 4.29
C VAL A 41 10.03 -3.83 4.03
N SER A 42 9.80 -3.48 2.77
CA SER A 42 9.26 -2.17 2.36
C SER A 42 8.01 -2.27 1.49
N GLN A 43 7.43 -3.46 1.31
CA GLN A 43 6.33 -3.65 0.37
C GLN A 43 5.22 -4.53 0.91
N TYR A 44 3.99 -4.13 0.61
CA TYR A 44 2.80 -4.98 0.69
C TYR A 44 2.28 -5.25 -0.71
N ILE A 45 1.76 -6.46 -0.92
CA ILE A 45 0.94 -6.80 -2.08
C ILE A 45 -0.51 -6.85 -1.60
N ILE A 46 -1.38 -6.14 -2.29
CA ILE A 46 -2.79 -6.08 -1.98
C ILE A 46 -3.54 -6.66 -3.18
N MET A 47 -4.38 -7.67 -2.92
CA MET A 47 -5.23 -8.28 -3.94
C MET A 47 -6.64 -7.77 -3.73
N LEU A 48 -7.09 -6.92 -4.65
CA LEU A 48 -8.41 -6.32 -4.59
C LEU A 48 -9.44 -7.13 -5.37
N HIS A 49 -10.55 -7.37 -4.74
CA HIS A 49 -11.70 -8.01 -5.37
C HIS A 49 -12.51 -6.93 -6.11
N THR A 50 -12.07 -6.59 -7.32
CA THR A 50 -12.71 -5.59 -8.16
C THR A 50 -12.71 -6.02 -9.62
N LEU A 51 -13.65 -5.48 -10.39
CA LEU A 51 -13.84 -5.85 -11.79
C LEU A 51 -13.00 -5.01 -12.76
N THR A 52 -12.48 -3.86 -12.33
CA THR A 52 -11.77 -2.95 -13.23
C THR A 52 -10.47 -2.44 -12.60
N MET A 53 -9.51 -2.14 -13.48
CA MET A 53 -8.25 -1.51 -13.09
C MET A 53 -8.49 -0.12 -12.49
N GLU A 54 -9.42 0.64 -13.04
CA GLU A 54 -9.77 1.97 -12.54
C GLU A 54 -10.26 1.93 -11.10
N ASN A 55 -11.11 0.96 -10.77
CA ASN A 55 -11.59 0.78 -9.40
C ASN A 55 -10.45 0.37 -8.45
N ALA A 56 -9.53 -0.46 -8.91
CA ALA A 56 -8.36 -0.84 -8.13
C ALA A 56 -7.49 0.38 -7.82
N GLU A 57 -7.22 1.22 -8.81
CA GLU A 57 -6.45 2.44 -8.61
C GLU A 57 -7.13 3.41 -7.65
N MET A 58 -8.45 3.56 -7.75
CA MET A 58 -9.22 4.40 -6.84
C MET A 58 -9.09 3.92 -5.38
N VAL A 59 -9.13 2.61 -5.16
CA VAL A 59 -8.98 2.04 -3.82
C VAL A 59 -7.58 2.32 -3.28
N ILE A 60 -6.54 2.09 -4.09
CA ILE A 60 -5.15 2.33 -3.68
C ILE A 60 -4.91 3.81 -3.38
N GLU A 61 -5.38 4.71 -4.25
CA GLU A 61 -5.25 6.15 -4.01
C GLU A 61 -5.95 6.60 -2.73
N ARG A 62 -7.11 6.02 -2.44
CA ARG A 62 -7.83 6.30 -1.20
C ARG A 62 -7.04 5.86 0.03
N ILE A 63 -6.41 4.69 -0.04
CA ILE A 63 -5.55 4.19 1.04
C ILE A 63 -4.36 5.12 1.25
N ILE A 64 -3.71 5.55 0.17
CA ILE A 64 -2.57 6.45 0.24
C ILE A 64 -2.96 7.82 0.82
N LYS A 65 -4.07 8.38 0.37
CA LYS A 65 -4.58 9.65 0.90
C LYS A 65 -4.90 9.56 2.38
N ARG A 66 -5.53 8.48 2.80
CA ARG A 66 -5.84 8.23 4.20
C ARG A 66 -4.57 8.14 5.04
N PHE A 67 -3.57 7.42 4.54
CA PHE A 67 -2.28 7.28 5.22
C PHE A 67 -1.61 8.64 5.42
N TYR A 68 -1.50 9.45 4.36
CA TYR A 68 -0.89 10.78 4.46
C TYR A 68 -1.68 11.72 5.36
N ARG A 69 -2.99 11.60 5.39
CA ARG A 69 -3.83 12.41 6.29
C ARG A 69 -3.63 12.05 7.75
N GLU A 70 -3.50 10.76 8.05
CA GLU A 70 -3.33 10.28 9.43
C GLU A 70 -1.89 10.42 9.93
N TYR A 71 -0.91 10.36 9.01
CA TYR A 71 0.51 10.42 9.34
C TYR A 71 1.27 11.46 8.52
N PRO A 72 0.90 12.74 8.63
CA PRO A 72 1.43 13.77 7.73
C PRO A 72 2.91 14.12 7.94
N LYS A 73 3.49 13.71 9.06
CA LYS A 73 4.88 14.05 9.41
C LYS A 73 5.87 12.93 9.13
N MET A 74 5.45 11.85 8.53
CA MET A 74 6.37 10.79 8.16
C MET A 74 7.23 11.18 6.96
N ALA A 75 8.55 10.99 7.11
CA ALA A 75 9.52 11.29 6.05
C ALA A 75 9.64 10.09 5.09
N ILE A 76 8.52 9.68 4.51
CA ILE A 76 8.46 8.58 3.55
C ILE A 76 7.52 8.92 2.40
N ARG A 77 7.64 8.16 1.33
CA ARG A 77 6.76 8.24 0.19
C ARG A 77 6.18 6.85 -0.11
N LEU A 78 4.90 6.80 -0.42
CA LEU A 78 4.24 5.57 -0.87
C LEU A 78 4.19 5.57 -2.40
N GLU A 79 4.68 4.50 -2.98
CA GLU A 79 4.64 4.27 -4.42
C GLU A 79 3.89 2.97 -4.69
N TYR A 80 3.19 2.90 -5.81
CA TYR A 80 2.44 1.70 -6.16
C TYR A 80 2.45 1.45 -7.66
N ALA A 81 2.22 0.19 -8.01
CA ALA A 81 1.92 -0.25 -9.36
C ALA A 81 0.73 -1.19 -9.31
N THR A 82 -0.13 -1.12 -10.29
CA THR A 82 -1.33 -1.96 -10.39
C THR A 82 -1.15 -2.94 -11.52
N ILE A 83 -1.36 -4.23 -11.24
CA ILE A 83 -1.20 -5.31 -12.20
C ILE A 83 -2.49 -6.10 -12.25
N PRO A 84 -3.11 -6.30 -13.43
CA PRO A 84 -4.28 -7.16 -13.54
C PRO A 84 -3.88 -8.62 -13.34
N ILE A 85 -4.72 -9.35 -12.60
CA ILE A 85 -4.54 -10.78 -12.41
C ILE A 85 -5.54 -11.49 -13.31
N GLU A 86 -5.03 -12.30 -14.24
CA GLU A 86 -5.85 -13.11 -15.11
C GLU A 86 -5.75 -14.58 -14.70
N THR A 87 -6.89 -15.25 -14.70
CA THR A 87 -6.93 -16.68 -14.48
C THR A 87 -6.90 -17.39 -15.85
N VAL A 88 -5.86 -18.19 -16.05
CA VAL A 88 -5.74 -19.04 -17.23
C VAL A 88 -6.12 -20.44 -16.83
N ILE A 89 -7.10 -20.98 -17.50
CA ILE A 89 -7.59 -22.34 -17.26
C ILE A 89 -7.10 -23.26 -18.36
#